data_b9a1a58bdfb18c3adb2e11b76a9fd11e
#
_entry.id   b9a1a58bdfb18c3adb2e11b76a9fd11e
#
_cell.length_a   1.000
_cell.length_b   1.000
_cell.length_c   1.000
_cell.angle_alpha   90.00
_cell.angle_beta   90.00
_cell.angle_gamma   90.00
#
_symmetry.space_group_name_H-M   'P 1'
#
loop_
_entity.id
_entity.type
_entity.pdbx_description
1 polymer ?
#
loop_
_entity_poly.entity_id
_entity_poly.type
_entity_poly.pdbx_seq_one_letter_code
_entity_poly.pdbx_strand_id
1 'polypeptide(L)'
;IVPVYYQYMASKETINENLFIHTPTLIQQEMEYLCFLFVLCALIVSLVIFRIKHITLTEGIKGVKRQKHSIRNFMLGVQLFICFLFIAGAIGLRNIYHLAEEKRNNTLTEEECTRIWKIELWEPQVQGHEEEIVSRIRTLAGVEDVLLETPGKYLDYKNKQGETLHGIHFLTSKNYPSFMKLPIEGRMPQAANEIVVSRSLIWELEKDGEKNPTSVQLGDQTFQITGIYEQLPFEPVYTQDQMAKANQSQYHRFSFISVPKEPNYRVAYIKCIAGQEQNVRKEILKIVHNWLPASIPFLLTTKQEERFRLNGGEMLISDLFSLLSVISIVITVLGIYSAITLDTVSRQKEVAIRK
;
A
#
# COMPACT_ATOMS: atom_id res chain seq x y z
N ILE A 1 -2.05 -18.10 -10.23
CA ILE A 1 -2.81 -17.02 -9.55
C ILE A 1 -1.90 -15.79 -9.39
N VAL A 2 -0.66 -15.95 -8.88
CA VAL A 2 0.28 -14.85 -8.65
C VAL A 2 0.67 -14.14 -9.95
N PRO A 3 1.05 -14.81 -11.06
CA PRO A 3 1.35 -14.12 -12.32
C PRO A 3 0.16 -13.36 -12.90
N VAL A 4 -1.05 -13.87 -12.77
CA VAL A 4 -2.28 -13.21 -13.21
C VAL A 4 -2.57 -11.97 -12.37
N TYR A 5 -2.30 -12.04 -11.06
CA TYR A 5 -2.44 -10.92 -10.16
C TYR A 5 -1.40 -9.82 -10.47
N TYR A 6 -0.13 -10.19 -10.69
CA TYR A 6 0.92 -9.25 -11.10
C TYR A 6 0.64 -8.65 -12.49
N GLN A 7 0.14 -9.44 -13.44
CA GLN A 7 -0.29 -8.95 -14.74
C GLN A 7 -1.47 -7.98 -14.64
N TYR A 8 -2.42 -8.26 -13.74
CA TYR A 8 -3.54 -7.37 -13.43
C TYR A 8 -3.05 -6.07 -12.77
N MET A 9 -2.13 -6.15 -11.81
CA MET A 9 -1.52 -4.98 -11.18
C MET A 9 -0.65 -4.21 -12.18
N ALA A 10 0.16 -4.89 -12.98
CA ALA A 10 0.98 -4.28 -14.04
C ALA A 10 0.12 -3.64 -15.15
N SER A 11 -1.06 -4.15 -15.43
CA SER A 11 -1.99 -3.51 -16.38
C SER A 11 -2.69 -2.28 -15.81
N LYS A 12 -2.71 -2.14 -14.48
CA LYS A 12 -3.22 -0.96 -13.78
C LYS A 12 -2.12 0.06 -13.43
N GLU A 13 -0.87 -0.40 -13.34
CA GLU A 13 0.28 0.45 -13.08
C GLU A 13 1.02 0.67 -14.40
N THR A 14 1.12 1.91 -14.85
CA THR A 14 2.23 2.33 -15.69
C THR A 14 3.47 2.20 -14.79
N ILE A 15 4.12 1.07 -14.93
CA ILE A 15 5.29 0.70 -14.16
C ILE A 15 6.34 1.77 -14.41
N ASN A 16 6.77 2.45 -13.36
CA ASN A 16 8.02 3.17 -13.35
C ASN A 16 9.07 2.25 -13.98
N GLU A 17 9.78 2.71 -15.00
CA GLU A 17 10.75 1.90 -15.77
C GLU A 17 11.81 1.20 -14.91
N ASN A 18 11.94 1.59 -13.64
CA ASN A 18 12.82 0.99 -12.64
C ASN A 18 12.26 -0.24 -11.93
N LEU A 19 10.99 -0.58 -12.12
CA LEU A 19 10.40 -1.83 -11.66
C LEU A 19 10.17 -2.77 -12.86
N PHE A 20 11.23 -3.04 -13.64
CA PHE A 20 11.24 -4.18 -14.54
C PHE A 20 11.17 -5.45 -13.69
N ILE A 21 9.95 -5.85 -13.36
CA ILE A 21 9.69 -7.21 -12.93
C ILE A 21 10.01 -8.06 -14.15
N HIS A 22 11.19 -8.65 -14.16
CA HIS A 22 11.56 -9.62 -15.17
C HIS A 22 10.59 -10.79 -15.05
N THR A 23 9.51 -10.74 -15.84
CA THR A 23 8.46 -11.77 -15.85
C THR A 23 9.03 -13.19 -15.94
N PRO A 24 10.13 -13.44 -16.70
CA PRO A 24 10.78 -14.75 -16.73
C PRO A 24 11.35 -15.18 -15.38
N THR A 25 12.00 -14.28 -14.63
CA THR A 25 12.56 -14.62 -13.30
C THR A 25 11.49 -14.85 -12.24
N LEU A 26 10.39 -14.12 -12.30
CA LEU A 26 9.23 -14.37 -11.45
C LEU A 26 8.58 -15.73 -11.74
N ILE A 27 8.37 -16.05 -13.02
CA ILE A 27 7.82 -17.35 -13.42
C ILE A 27 8.77 -18.47 -12.97
N GLN A 28 10.08 -18.29 -13.10
CA GLN A 28 11.06 -19.27 -12.64
C GLN A 28 10.99 -19.46 -11.12
N GLN A 29 10.95 -18.40 -10.34
CA GLN A 29 10.81 -18.46 -8.88
C GLN A 29 9.49 -19.12 -8.46
N GLU A 30 8.39 -18.80 -9.10
CA GLU A 30 7.08 -19.43 -8.86
C GLU A 30 7.11 -20.94 -9.18
N MET A 31 7.78 -21.33 -10.27
CA MET A 31 7.96 -22.75 -10.62
C MET A 31 8.83 -23.47 -9.60
N GLU A 32 9.89 -22.84 -9.09
CA GLU A 32 10.72 -23.41 -8.01
C GLU A 32 9.91 -23.65 -6.73
N TYR A 33 9.07 -22.68 -6.31
CA TYR A 33 8.17 -22.83 -5.16
C TYR A 33 7.13 -23.93 -5.39
N LEU A 34 6.54 -24.01 -6.58
CA LEU A 34 5.59 -25.07 -6.92
C LEU A 34 6.26 -26.44 -6.93
N CYS A 35 7.47 -26.57 -7.48
CA CYS A 35 8.25 -27.80 -7.43
C CYS A 35 8.57 -28.21 -5.98
N PHE A 36 9.00 -27.27 -5.15
CA PHE A 36 9.26 -27.53 -3.74
C PHE A 36 8.01 -28.04 -3.01
N LEU A 37 6.87 -27.38 -3.23
CA LEU A 37 5.59 -27.77 -2.63
C LEU A 37 5.12 -29.15 -3.12
N PHE A 38 5.33 -29.45 -4.39
CA PHE A 38 5.02 -30.76 -4.98
C PHE A 38 5.90 -31.86 -4.37
N VAL A 39 7.21 -31.63 -4.22
CA VAL A 39 8.15 -32.56 -3.58
C VAL A 39 7.75 -32.80 -2.13
N LEU A 40 7.39 -31.76 -1.39
CA LEU A 40 6.93 -31.86 0.00
C LEU A 40 5.65 -32.72 0.10
N CYS A 41 4.67 -32.46 -0.78
CA CYS A 41 3.45 -33.25 -0.84
C CYS A 41 3.72 -34.72 -1.20
N ALA A 42 4.59 -34.97 -2.19
CA ALA A 42 4.97 -36.33 -2.59
C ALA A 42 5.69 -37.07 -1.45
N LEU A 43 6.51 -36.37 -0.67
CA LEU A 43 7.21 -36.93 0.50
C LEU A 43 6.20 -37.31 1.59
N ILE A 44 5.23 -36.43 1.90
CA ILE A 44 4.17 -36.72 2.87
C ILE A 44 3.34 -37.94 2.43
N VAL A 45 2.92 -37.98 1.15
CA VAL A 45 2.13 -39.10 0.58
C VAL A 45 2.93 -40.40 0.62
N SER A 46 4.24 -40.35 0.29
CA SER A 46 5.14 -41.50 0.35
C SER A 46 5.29 -42.04 1.76
N LEU A 47 5.42 -41.18 2.77
CA LEU A 47 5.46 -41.56 4.18
C LEU A 47 4.17 -42.26 4.63
N VAL A 48 3.01 -41.76 4.16
CA VAL A 48 1.71 -42.37 4.46
C VAL A 48 1.60 -43.74 3.81
N ILE A 49 1.98 -43.87 2.52
CA ILE A 49 1.96 -45.15 1.77
C ILE A 49 2.91 -46.16 2.39
N PHE A 50 4.15 -45.74 2.76
CA PHE A 50 5.13 -46.58 3.42
C PHE A 50 4.59 -47.12 4.74
N ARG A 51 3.90 -46.31 5.51
CA ARG A 51 3.29 -46.70 6.78
C ARG A 51 2.12 -47.66 6.59
N ILE A 52 1.31 -47.48 5.53
CA ILE A 52 0.19 -48.40 5.19
C ILE A 52 0.74 -49.77 4.76
N LYS A 53 1.83 -49.81 3.97
CA LYS A 53 2.44 -51.08 3.52
C LYS A 53 3.06 -51.91 4.65
N HIS A 54 3.48 -51.28 5.75
CA HIS A 54 4.00 -51.96 6.92
C HIS A 54 2.95 -52.45 7.90
N ILE A 55 1.66 -52.18 7.66
CA ILE A 55 0.57 -52.80 8.40
C ILE A 55 0.34 -54.16 7.79
N THR A 56 0.82 -55.21 8.44
CA THR A 56 0.63 -56.60 7.97
C THR A 56 -0.86 -56.95 7.94
N LEU A 57 -1.29 -57.63 6.88
CA LEU A 57 -2.68 -58.09 6.69
C LEU A 57 -3.21 -58.90 7.90
N THR A 58 -2.33 -59.59 8.60
CA THR A 58 -2.60 -60.31 9.84
C THR A 58 -2.97 -59.44 11.03
N GLU A 59 -2.46 -58.20 11.11
CA GLU A 59 -2.86 -57.25 12.15
C GLU A 59 -4.18 -56.57 11.82
N GLY A 60 -4.51 -56.43 10.53
CA GLY A 60 -5.80 -55.91 10.06
C GLY A 60 -6.97 -56.89 10.31
N ILE A 61 -6.73 -58.19 10.24
CA ILE A 61 -7.74 -59.24 10.45
C ILE A 61 -7.93 -59.57 11.94
N LYS A 62 -6.90 -59.51 12.75
CA LYS A 62 -7.00 -59.76 14.20
C LYS A 62 -7.63 -58.63 15.02
N GLY A 63 -8.16 -57.60 14.43
CA GLY A 63 -9.20 -56.68 14.89
C GLY A 63 -9.11 -56.09 16.30
N VAL A 64 -8.04 -56.27 17.06
CA VAL A 64 -8.06 -56.07 18.50
C VAL A 64 -6.99 -55.08 19.02
N LYS A 65 -6.25 -54.39 18.14
CA LYS A 65 -5.51 -53.24 18.64
C LYS A 65 -6.29 -51.97 18.35
N ARG A 66 -6.96 -51.45 19.38
CA ARG A 66 -7.53 -50.09 19.43
C ARG A 66 -6.51 -49.14 18.79
N GLN A 67 -6.77 -48.86 17.51
CA GLN A 67 -5.86 -48.04 16.72
C GLN A 67 -5.72 -46.71 17.48
N LYS A 68 -4.56 -46.45 18.00
CA LYS A 68 -4.28 -45.17 18.70
C LYS A 68 -4.50 -44.04 17.69
N HIS A 69 -5.64 -43.36 17.75
CA HIS A 69 -5.98 -42.22 16.93
C HIS A 69 -5.07 -40.98 17.22
N SER A 70 -3.97 -41.21 17.96
CA SER A 70 -3.04 -40.22 18.44
C SER A 70 -2.47 -39.34 17.29
N ILE A 71 -2.09 -39.99 16.17
CA ILE A 71 -1.50 -39.25 15.04
C ILE A 71 -2.55 -38.41 14.34
N ARG A 72 -3.76 -38.97 14.11
CA ARG A 72 -4.86 -38.23 13.52
C ARG A 72 -5.22 -37.00 14.37
N ASN A 73 -5.34 -37.19 15.69
CA ASN A 73 -5.66 -36.10 16.62
C ASN A 73 -4.52 -35.06 16.68
N PHE A 74 -3.27 -35.51 16.61
CA PHE A 74 -2.13 -34.61 16.49
C PHE A 74 -2.19 -33.77 15.21
N MET A 75 -2.43 -34.39 14.06
CA MET A 75 -2.56 -33.69 12.76
C MET A 75 -3.71 -32.68 12.76
N LEU A 76 -4.87 -33.06 13.34
CA LEU A 76 -6.00 -32.14 13.53
C LEU A 76 -5.63 -30.96 14.45
N GLY A 77 -4.87 -31.23 15.51
CA GLY A 77 -4.36 -30.20 16.42
C GLY A 77 -3.43 -29.21 15.71
N VAL A 78 -2.49 -29.70 14.90
CA VAL A 78 -1.60 -28.88 14.09
C VAL A 78 -2.40 -28.03 13.09
N GLN A 79 -3.39 -28.64 12.42
CA GLN A 79 -4.25 -27.95 11.47
C GLN A 79 -5.06 -26.82 12.11
N LEU A 80 -5.65 -27.07 13.28
CA LEU A 80 -6.37 -26.06 14.08
C LEU A 80 -5.42 -24.93 14.52
N PHE A 81 -4.20 -25.27 14.92
CA PHE A 81 -3.20 -24.27 15.30
C PHE A 81 -2.82 -23.37 14.12
N ILE A 82 -2.59 -23.94 12.94
CA ILE A 82 -2.30 -23.18 11.71
C ILE A 82 -3.49 -22.26 11.34
N CYS A 83 -4.71 -22.80 11.43
CA CYS A 83 -5.93 -22.00 11.21
C CYS A 83 -6.00 -20.81 12.16
N PHE A 84 -5.74 -21.04 13.46
CA PHE A 84 -5.71 -19.98 14.44
C PHE A 84 -4.64 -18.92 14.15
N LEU A 85 -3.44 -19.35 13.72
CA LEU A 85 -2.37 -18.40 13.34
C LEU A 85 -2.77 -17.51 12.17
N PHE A 86 -3.42 -18.05 11.14
CA PHE A 86 -3.88 -17.23 10.02
C PHE A 86 -4.96 -16.24 10.43
N ILE A 87 -5.92 -16.67 11.25
CA ILE A 87 -6.98 -15.78 11.75
C ILE A 87 -6.38 -14.68 12.62
N ALA A 88 -5.50 -15.03 13.56
CA ALA A 88 -4.86 -14.07 14.45
C ALA A 88 -3.96 -13.08 13.64
N GLY A 89 -3.25 -13.59 12.64
CA GLY A 89 -2.44 -12.78 11.73
C GLY A 89 -3.30 -11.80 10.91
N ALA A 90 -4.41 -12.25 10.35
CA ALA A 90 -5.33 -11.40 9.59
C ALA A 90 -5.91 -10.27 10.47
N ILE A 91 -6.40 -10.61 11.66
CA ILE A 91 -6.95 -9.62 12.60
C ILE A 91 -5.85 -8.66 13.08
N GLY A 92 -4.69 -9.18 13.43
CA GLY A 92 -3.55 -8.38 13.93
C GLY A 92 -3.08 -7.36 12.88
N LEU A 93 -2.87 -7.79 11.64
CA LEU A 93 -2.45 -6.91 10.54
C LEU A 93 -3.51 -5.85 10.23
N ARG A 94 -4.79 -6.24 10.23
CA ARG A 94 -5.89 -5.30 10.00
C ARG A 94 -5.96 -4.23 11.11
N ASN A 95 -5.77 -4.62 12.36
CA ASN A 95 -5.73 -3.68 13.48
C ASN A 95 -4.52 -2.74 13.38
N ILE A 96 -3.34 -3.25 13.02
CA ILE A 96 -2.13 -2.43 12.80
C ILE A 96 -2.40 -1.40 11.69
N TYR A 97 -3.00 -1.81 10.58
CA TYR A 97 -3.37 -0.92 9.49
C TYR A 97 -4.33 0.18 9.96
N HIS A 98 -5.40 -0.16 10.67
CA HIS A 98 -6.35 0.83 11.19
C HIS A 98 -5.71 1.81 12.16
N LEU A 99 -4.87 1.32 13.09
CA LEU A 99 -4.14 2.19 14.01
C LEU A 99 -3.14 3.11 13.30
N ALA A 100 -2.50 2.62 12.22
CA ALA A 100 -1.63 3.45 11.40
C ALA A 100 -2.42 4.52 10.64
N GLU A 101 -3.59 4.15 10.10
CA GLU A 101 -4.45 5.05 9.35
C GLU A 101 -5.09 6.15 10.24
N GLU A 102 -5.44 5.83 11.48
CA GLU A 102 -5.92 6.81 12.46
C GLU A 102 -4.87 7.87 12.81
N LYS A 103 -3.59 7.53 12.71
CA LYS A 103 -2.47 8.45 12.99
C LYS A 103 -2.07 9.30 11.79
N ARG A 104 -2.73 9.16 10.64
CA ARG A 104 -2.43 9.96 9.45
C ARG A 104 -3.17 11.28 9.47
N ASN A 105 -2.58 12.27 8.83
CA ASN A 105 -3.25 13.56 8.59
C ASN A 105 -4.32 13.43 7.50
N ASN A 106 -5.48 12.88 7.86
CA ASN A 106 -6.60 12.65 6.95
C ASN A 106 -7.40 13.94 6.72
N THR A 107 -6.87 14.85 5.91
CA THR A 107 -7.52 16.14 5.60
C THR A 107 -8.72 15.99 4.63
N LEU A 108 -8.72 14.94 3.81
CA LEU A 108 -9.79 14.60 2.88
C LEU A 108 -10.48 13.30 3.30
N THR A 109 -11.79 13.24 3.12
CA THR A 109 -12.55 12.00 3.33
C THR A 109 -12.30 10.99 2.20
N GLU A 110 -12.64 9.73 2.43
CA GLU A 110 -12.54 8.70 1.37
C GLU A 110 -13.40 9.05 0.16
N GLU A 111 -14.62 9.55 0.38
CA GLU A 111 -15.51 9.99 -0.69
C GLU A 111 -14.90 11.13 -1.50
N GLU A 112 -14.28 12.10 -0.85
CA GLU A 112 -13.58 13.18 -1.55
C GLU A 112 -12.39 12.66 -2.37
N CYS A 113 -11.63 11.71 -1.84
CA CYS A 113 -10.52 11.09 -2.56
C CYS A 113 -10.97 10.33 -3.81
N THR A 114 -12.16 9.72 -3.82
CA THR A 114 -12.71 9.07 -5.03
C THR A 114 -13.11 10.06 -6.12
N ARG A 115 -13.36 11.33 -5.76
CA ARG A 115 -13.75 12.40 -6.68
C ARG A 115 -12.57 13.20 -7.25
N ILE A 116 -11.35 12.89 -6.82
CA ILE A 116 -10.13 13.56 -7.28
C ILE A 116 -9.38 12.62 -8.22
N TRP A 117 -9.31 12.99 -9.50
CA TRP A 117 -8.46 12.32 -10.47
C TRP A 117 -7.05 12.87 -10.46
N LYS A 118 -6.06 11.99 -10.53
CA LYS A 118 -4.64 12.32 -10.72
C LYS A 118 -4.24 11.99 -12.14
N ILE A 119 -3.60 12.92 -12.80
CA ILE A 119 -2.94 12.72 -14.10
C ILE A 119 -1.46 13.05 -13.98
N GLU A 120 -0.65 12.27 -14.67
CA GLU A 120 0.79 12.47 -14.74
C GLU A 120 1.17 12.94 -16.14
N LEU A 121 1.89 14.06 -16.23
CA LEU A 121 2.23 14.75 -17.47
C LEU A 121 3.73 14.59 -17.79
N TRP A 122 4.25 13.37 -17.57
CA TRP A 122 5.66 13.04 -17.75
C TRP A 122 6.02 12.66 -19.19
N GLU A 123 5.01 12.26 -19.97
CA GLU A 123 5.22 11.74 -21.31
C GLU A 123 5.87 12.79 -22.21
N PRO A 124 6.94 12.42 -22.98
CA PRO A 124 7.64 13.38 -23.83
C PRO A 124 6.73 14.09 -24.82
N GLN A 125 5.65 13.44 -25.30
CA GLN A 125 4.70 14.00 -26.25
C GLN A 125 3.79 15.06 -25.61
N VAL A 126 3.67 15.05 -24.29
CA VAL A 126 2.87 16.01 -23.52
C VAL A 126 3.72 17.19 -23.05
N GLN A 127 5.04 17.03 -23.02
CA GLN A 127 5.95 18.08 -22.58
C GLN A 127 5.83 19.33 -23.47
N GLY A 128 5.67 20.48 -22.81
CA GLY A 128 5.43 21.77 -23.47
C GLY A 128 3.95 22.08 -23.75
N HIS A 129 3.04 21.11 -23.52
CA HIS A 129 1.59 21.27 -23.68
C HIS A 129 0.83 21.18 -22.35
N GLU A 130 1.53 21.09 -21.23
CA GLU A 130 0.94 20.88 -19.89
C GLU A 130 -0.08 21.96 -19.54
N GLU A 131 0.26 23.23 -19.80
CA GLU A 131 -0.62 24.37 -19.52
C GLU A 131 -1.89 24.34 -20.39
N GLU A 132 -1.75 23.99 -21.66
CA GLU A 132 -2.89 23.88 -22.58
C GLU A 132 -3.82 22.74 -22.14
N ILE A 133 -3.28 21.57 -21.83
CA ILE A 133 -4.05 20.41 -21.34
C ILE A 133 -4.80 20.80 -20.06
N VAL A 134 -4.10 21.37 -19.09
CA VAL A 134 -4.71 21.78 -17.81
C VAL A 134 -5.76 22.85 -18.00
N SER A 135 -5.51 23.84 -18.88
CA SER A 135 -6.48 24.90 -19.20
C SER A 135 -7.76 24.32 -19.76
N ARG A 136 -7.66 23.36 -20.70
CA ARG A 136 -8.83 22.67 -21.27
C ARG A 136 -9.57 21.84 -20.22
N ILE A 137 -8.83 21.16 -19.32
CA ILE A 137 -9.45 20.39 -18.23
C ILE A 137 -10.23 21.30 -17.29
N ARG A 138 -9.68 22.47 -16.95
CA ARG A 138 -10.38 23.45 -16.08
C ARG A 138 -11.70 23.95 -16.65
N THR A 139 -11.87 23.92 -17.96
CA THR A 139 -13.12 24.37 -18.61
C THR A 139 -14.17 23.27 -18.73
N LEU A 140 -13.86 22.03 -18.35
CA LEU A 140 -14.80 20.92 -18.42
C LEU A 140 -15.97 21.10 -17.44
N ALA A 141 -17.18 20.85 -17.92
CA ALA A 141 -18.34 20.74 -17.06
C ALA A 141 -18.14 19.55 -16.09
N GLY A 142 -18.32 19.82 -14.79
CA GLY A 142 -18.11 18.81 -13.75
C GLY A 142 -16.75 18.86 -13.06
N VAL A 143 -15.83 19.73 -13.48
CA VAL A 143 -14.60 20.03 -12.74
C VAL A 143 -14.86 21.16 -11.74
N GLU A 144 -14.55 20.90 -10.48
CA GLU A 144 -14.68 21.86 -9.37
C GLU A 144 -13.40 22.70 -9.21
N ASP A 145 -12.25 22.04 -9.17
CA ASP A 145 -10.93 22.68 -9.00
C ASP A 145 -9.83 21.81 -9.59
N VAL A 146 -8.68 22.42 -9.91
CA VAL A 146 -7.49 21.73 -10.40
C VAL A 146 -6.26 22.20 -9.62
N LEU A 147 -5.64 21.27 -8.94
CA LEU A 147 -4.37 21.45 -8.25
C LEU A 147 -3.21 20.97 -9.14
N LEU A 148 -2.15 21.76 -9.21
CA LEU A 148 -0.93 21.41 -9.94
C LEU A 148 0.22 21.18 -8.98
N GLU A 149 1.01 20.15 -9.27
CA GLU A 149 2.13 19.74 -8.44
C GLU A 149 3.31 19.28 -9.30
N THR A 150 4.51 19.54 -8.80
CA THR A 150 5.72 18.89 -9.28
C THR A 150 6.22 17.98 -8.15
N PRO A 151 6.48 16.70 -8.42
CA PRO A 151 7.00 15.79 -7.43
C PRO A 151 8.23 16.34 -6.71
N GLY A 152 8.26 16.06 -5.42
CA GLY A 152 9.23 16.65 -4.52
C GLY A 152 10.67 16.33 -4.89
N LYS A 153 11.53 17.34 -4.76
CA LYS A 153 12.97 17.17 -4.75
C LYS A 153 13.43 17.02 -3.31
N TYR A 154 14.49 16.24 -3.09
CA TYR A 154 15.14 16.23 -1.79
C TYR A 154 15.96 17.51 -1.62
N LEU A 155 15.79 18.17 -0.48
CA LEU A 155 16.66 19.25 -0.03
C LEU A 155 17.09 18.96 1.40
N ASP A 156 18.32 19.29 1.69
CA ASP A 156 18.97 18.94 2.93
C ASP A 156 19.06 20.14 3.85
N TYR A 157 18.74 19.93 5.12
CA TYR A 157 19.03 20.84 6.22
C TYR A 157 20.25 20.32 6.98
N LYS A 158 21.25 21.15 7.22
CA LYS A 158 22.39 20.84 8.09
C LYS A 158 22.16 21.50 9.44
N ASN A 159 21.99 20.67 10.47
CA ASN A 159 21.87 21.16 11.82
C ASN A 159 23.21 21.67 12.39
N LYS A 160 23.19 22.37 13.53
CA LYS A 160 24.39 22.87 14.17
C LYS A 160 25.35 21.77 14.66
N GLN A 161 24.88 20.56 14.82
CA GLN A 161 25.70 19.39 15.16
C GLN A 161 26.44 18.82 13.95
N GLY A 162 26.19 19.34 12.74
CA GLY A 162 26.79 18.89 11.48
C GLY A 162 26.07 17.69 10.85
N GLU A 163 24.92 17.28 11.40
CA GLU A 163 24.09 16.21 10.80
C GLU A 163 23.30 16.77 9.63
N THR A 164 23.21 15.98 8.56
CA THR A 164 22.37 16.29 7.41
C THR A 164 21.02 15.61 7.55
N LEU A 165 19.97 16.39 7.58
CA LEU A 165 18.59 15.95 7.64
C LEU A 165 17.94 16.13 6.27
N HIS A 166 17.31 15.08 5.77
CA HIS A 166 16.67 15.09 4.46
C HIS A 166 15.22 15.56 4.55
N GLY A 167 14.87 16.50 3.68
CA GLY A 167 13.50 16.98 3.54
C GLY A 167 12.97 16.83 2.12
N ILE A 168 11.65 16.77 1.97
CA ILE A 168 10.99 16.78 0.66
C ILE A 168 10.44 18.17 0.37
N HIS A 169 10.79 18.68 -0.80
CA HIS A 169 10.29 19.94 -1.34
C HIS A 169 9.20 19.70 -2.39
N PHE A 170 7.99 20.13 -2.11
CA PHE A 170 6.85 20.09 -3.02
C PHE A 170 6.66 21.46 -3.69
N LEU A 171 6.64 21.47 -5.01
CA LEU A 171 6.28 22.63 -5.81
C LEU A 171 4.81 22.51 -6.20
N THR A 172 3.96 23.43 -5.71
CA THR A 172 2.52 23.33 -5.91
C THR A 172 1.91 24.65 -6.38
N SER A 173 0.70 24.58 -6.94
CA SER A 173 -0.10 25.78 -7.17
C SER A 173 -0.64 26.35 -5.85
N LYS A 174 -0.97 27.66 -5.88
CA LYS A 174 -1.36 28.42 -4.66
C LYS A 174 -2.61 27.90 -3.96
N ASN A 175 -3.46 27.16 -4.65
CA ASN A 175 -4.69 26.60 -4.11
C ASN A 175 -4.50 25.29 -3.33
N TYR A 176 -3.25 24.84 -3.12
CA TYR A 176 -2.94 23.60 -2.40
C TYR A 176 -3.67 23.47 -1.05
N PRO A 177 -3.67 24.50 -0.17
CA PRO A 177 -4.31 24.39 1.14
C PRO A 177 -5.83 24.23 1.04
N SER A 178 -6.47 24.98 0.17
CA SER A 178 -7.92 24.90 -0.02
C SER A 178 -8.32 23.58 -0.70
N PHE A 179 -7.54 23.13 -1.68
CA PHE A 179 -7.79 21.90 -2.41
C PHE A 179 -7.63 20.67 -1.51
N MET A 180 -6.54 20.59 -0.76
CA MET A 180 -6.20 19.48 0.14
C MET A 180 -6.77 19.64 1.55
N LYS A 181 -7.46 20.74 1.85
CA LYS A 181 -7.94 21.09 3.18
C LYS A 181 -6.85 21.09 4.25
N LEU A 182 -5.63 21.50 3.85
CA LEU A 182 -4.48 21.57 4.74
C LEU A 182 -4.49 22.85 5.54
N PRO A 183 -4.64 22.81 6.88
CA PRO A 183 -4.52 23.99 7.72
C PRO A 183 -3.08 24.54 7.68
N ILE A 184 -2.92 25.82 7.43
CA ILE A 184 -1.63 26.53 7.46
C ILE A 184 -1.72 27.70 8.44
N GLU A 185 -0.81 27.71 9.41
CA GLU A 185 -0.57 28.87 10.26
C GLU A 185 0.31 29.86 9.50
N GLY A 186 -0.24 31.00 9.10
CA GLY A 186 0.46 31.97 8.25
C GLY A 186 -0.16 32.07 6.85
N ARG A 187 0.67 32.17 5.81
CA ARG A 187 0.22 32.33 4.43
C ARG A 187 0.99 31.42 3.45
N MET A 188 0.39 31.16 2.31
CA MET A 188 1.08 30.49 1.19
C MET A 188 2.18 31.38 0.60
N PRO A 189 3.24 30.75 0.04
CA PRO A 189 4.32 31.43 -0.65
C PRO A 189 3.78 32.27 -1.82
N GLN A 190 4.32 33.46 -2.00
CA GLN A 190 4.04 34.34 -3.13
C GLN A 190 5.26 34.51 -4.04
N ALA A 191 6.46 34.25 -3.49
CA ALA A 191 7.73 34.34 -4.20
C ALA A 191 8.48 32.99 -4.11
N ALA A 192 9.37 32.75 -5.05
CA ALA A 192 10.13 31.49 -5.15
C ALA A 192 11.09 31.24 -3.97
N ASN A 193 11.46 32.27 -3.25
CA ASN A 193 12.30 32.18 -2.04
C ASN A 193 11.48 32.08 -0.74
N GLU A 194 10.16 31.95 -0.85
CA GLU A 194 9.26 31.75 0.28
C GLU A 194 8.80 30.31 0.34
N ILE A 195 8.68 29.76 1.56
CA ILE A 195 8.22 28.41 1.80
C ILE A 195 7.24 28.33 2.98
N VAL A 196 6.36 27.35 2.93
CA VAL A 196 5.61 26.87 4.07
C VAL A 196 6.23 25.54 4.49
N VAL A 197 6.47 25.35 5.78
CA VAL A 197 7.24 24.23 6.32
C VAL A 197 6.39 23.36 7.24
N SER A 198 6.76 22.09 7.34
CA SER A 198 6.18 21.21 8.35
C SER A 198 6.63 21.59 9.75
N ARG A 199 5.79 21.37 10.74
CA ARG A 199 6.09 21.59 12.16
C ARG A 199 7.36 20.87 12.60
N SER A 200 7.64 19.72 12.01
CA SER A 200 8.86 18.95 12.29
C SER A 200 10.16 19.70 11.98
N LEU A 201 10.21 20.52 10.92
CA LEU A 201 11.35 21.36 10.64
C LEU A 201 11.51 22.47 11.70
N ILE A 202 10.41 23.05 12.14
CA ILE A 202 10.45 24.06 13.22
C ILE A 202 11.06 23.48 14.48
N TRP A 203 10.68 22.26 14.88
CA TRP A 203 11.28 21.59 16.04
C TRP A 203 12.79 21.37 15.90
N GLU A 204 13.27 21.05 14.69
CA GLU A 204 14.73 20.92 14.48
C GLU A 204 15.45 22.27 14.57
N LEU A 205 14.88 23.34 14.01
CA LEU A 205 15.42 24.70 14.12
C LEU A 205 15.42 25.19 15.57
N GLU A 206 14.38 24.90 16.34
CA GLU A 206 14.32 25.23 17.77
C GLU A 206 15.36 24.47 18.60
N LYS A 207 15.66 23.21 18.28
CA LYS A 207 16.76 22.45 18.90
C LYS A 207 18.11 23.10 18.61
N ASP A 208 18.28 23.67 17.44
CA ASP A 208 19.46 24.43 17.07
C ASP A 208 19.53 25.82 17.75
N GLY A 209 18.54 26.15 18.58
CA GLY A 209 18.48 27.38 19.37
C GLY A 209 17.89 28.59 18.63
N GLU A 210 17.22 28.37 17.51
CA GLU A 210 16.48 29.41 16.80
C GLU A 210 15.08 29.57 17.41
N LYS A 211 14.86 30.70 18.09
CA LYS A 211 13.52 31.00 18.61
C LYS A 211 12.71 31.70 17.52
N ASN A 212 11.55 31.13 17.17
CA ASN A 212 10.65 31.64 16.12
C ASN A 212 11.38 31.86 14.78
N PRO A 213 11.87 30.78 14.12
CA PRO A 213 12.63 30.91 12.90
C PRO A 213 11.76 31.52 11.78
N THR A 214 12.28 32.57 11.13
CA THR A 214 11.63 33.24 9.99
C THR A 214 12.28 32.89 8.65
N SER A 215 13.43 32.23 8.68
CA SER A 215 14.17 31.79 7.51
C SER A 215 14.91 30.50 7.81
N VAL A 216 15.23 29.75 6.77
CA VAL A 216 16.01 28.50 6.87
C VAL A 216 16.90 28.36 5.65
N GLN A 217 18.12 27.86 5.86
CA GLN A 217 19.03 27.49 4.79
C GLN A 217 18.81 25.99 4.46
N LEU A 218 18.44 25.72 3.21
CA LEU A 218 18.23 24.37 2.68
C LEU A 218 19.18 24.18 1.49
N GLY A 219 20.17 23.32 1.64
CA GLY A 219 21.27 23.26 0.70
C GLY A 219 21.99 24.62 0.58
N ASP A 220 22.13 25.10 -0.65
CA ASP A 220 22.79 26.39 -0.94
C ASP A 220 21.81 27.57 -1.00
N GLN A 221 20.53 27.38 -0.69
CA GLN A 221 19.49 28.40 -0.79
C GLN A 221 18.93 28.77 0.57
N THR A 222 18.69 30.08 0.78
CA THR A 222 17.98 30.57 1.95
C THR A 222 16.55 30.89 1.60
N PHE A 223 15.64 30.32 2.33
CA PHE A 223 14.20 30.51 2.17
C PHE A 223 13.62 31.27 3.35
N GLN A 224 12.59 32.08 3.07
CA GLN A 224 11.77 32.72 4.08
C GLN A 224 10.58 31.82 4.44
N ILE A 225 10.39 31.58 5.73
CA ILE A 225 9.26 30.79 6.24
C ILE A 225 8.04 31.72 6.33
N THR A 226 7.01 31.44 5.56
CA THR A 226 5.79 32.28 5.51
C THR A 226 4.59 31.58 6.18
N GLY A 227 4.71 30.31 6.48
CA GLY A 227 3.68 29.56 7.18
C GLY A 227 4.17 28.19 7.65
N ILE A 228 3.38 27.58 8.51
CA ILE A 228 3.68 26.30 9.12
C ILE A 228 2.44 25.42 9.00
N TYR A 229 2.61 24.15 8.69
CA TYR A 229 1.57 23.11 8.76
C TYR A 229 2.05 21.94 9.63
N GLU A 230 1.12 21.19 10.20
CA GLU A 230 1.49 20.07 11.08
C GLU A 230 2.15 18.94 10.28
N GLN A 231 1.47 18.40 9.28
CA GLN A 231 1.95 17.31 8.42
C GLN A 231 1.22 17.34 7.08
N LEU A 232 1.84 16.84 6.02
CA LEU A 232 1.20 16.70 4.71
C LEU A 232 0.00 15.76 4.78
N PRO A 233 -0.99 15.95 3.87
CA PRO A 233 -2.13 15.04 3.79
C PRO A 233 -1.68 13.59 3.59
N PHE A 234 -2.32 12.68 4.33
CA PHE A 234 -2.08 11.22 4.32
C PHE A 234 -0.72 10.76 4.86
N GLU A 235 0.14 11.67 5.30
CA GLU A 235 1.36 11.29 6.01
C GLU A 235 1.08 11.03 7.51
N PRO A 236 1.88 10.18 8.16
CA PRO A 236 1.77 9.96 9.60
C PRO A 236 2.04 11.24 10.40
N VAL A 237 1.22 11.52 11.38
CA VAL A 237 1.43 12.62 12.34
C VAL A 237 2.37 12.11 13.44
N TYR A 238 3.50 12.76 13.60
CA TYR A 238 4.49 12.43 14.61
C TYR A 238 4.50 13.46 15.73
N THR A 239 4.68 12.99 16.95
CA THR A 239 5.02 13.87 18.07
C THR A 239 6.51 14.22 18.07
N GLN A 240 6.89 15.31 18.74
CA GLN A 240 8.29 15.71 18.84
C GLN A 240 9.18 14.59 19.41
N ASP A 241 8.70 13.86 20.42
CA ASP A 241 9.44 12.72 21.01
C ASP A 241 9.59 11.53 20.04
N GLN A 242 8.59 11.28 19.19
CA GLN A 242 8.66 10.24 18.17
C GLN A 242 9.66 10.62 17.07
N MET A 243 9.67 11.88 16.66
CA MET A 243 10.65 12.38 15.68
C MET A 243 12.07 12.32 16.23
N ALA A 244 12.28 12.62 17.51
CA ALA A 244 13.59 12.54 18.14
C ALA A 244 14.14 11.12 18.24
N LYS A 245 13.26 10.11 18.33
CA LYS A 245 13.58 8.67 18.40
C LYS A 245 13.67 7.98 17.03
N ALA A 246 13.14 8.60 15.99
CA ALA A 246 13.18 8.03 14.64
C ALA A 246 14.63 7.90 14.16
N ASN A 247 15.03 6.69 13.78
CA ASN A 247 16.37 6.43 13.27
C ASN A 247 16.61 7.24 12.00
N GLN A 248 17.75 7.92 11.93
CA GLN A 248 18.11 8.92 10.92
C GLN A 248 18.08 8.40 9.47
N SER A 249 18.07 7.08 9.26
CA SER A 249 18.37 6.49 7.95
C SER A 249 17.16 6.19 7.07
N GLN A 250 15.93 6.38 7.53
CA GLN A 250 14.83 5.76 6.80
C GLN A 250 13.82 6.67 6.11
N TYR A 251 13.58 7.92 6.54
CA TYR A 251 12.54 8.75 5.88
C TYR A 251 12.78 10.25 6.08
N HIS A 252 12.14 11.07 5.23
CA HIS A 252 12.15 12.51 5.29
C HIS A 252 11.70 12.99 6.67
N ARG A 253 12.58 13.72 7.36
CA ARG A 253 12.23 14.25 8.67
C ARG A 253 11.28 15.43 8.59
N PHE A 254 11.23 16.10 7.45
CA PHE A 254 10.41 17.28 7.25
C PHE A 254 10.02 17.43 5.79
N SER A 255 8.99 18.21 5.55
CA SER A 255 8.52 18.58 4.23
C SER A 255 8.28 20.08 4.16
N PHE A 256 8.32 20.63 2.95
CA PHE A 256 8.03 22.03 2.72
C PHE A 256 7.46 22.27 1.35
N ILE A 257 6.64 23.29 1.26
CA ILE A 257 5.85 23.64 0.08
C ILE A 257 6.29 25.02 -0.41
N SER A 258 6.51 25.15 -1.72
CA SER A 258 6.69 26.43 -2.37
C SER A 258 5.90 26.53 -3.66
N VAL A 259 5.84 27.73 -4.21
CA VAL A 259 5.26 28.00 -5.52
C VAL A 259 6.41 28.24 -6.51
N PRO A 260 6.51 27.52 -7.61
CA PRO A 260 7.58 27.67 -8.58
C PRO A 260 7.55 29.05 -9.24
N LYS A 261 8.73 29.57 -9.56
CA LYS A 261 8.88 30.84 -10.30
C LYS A 261 8.35 30.69 -11.74
N GLU A 262 8.65 29.57 -12.35
CA GLU A 262 8.16 29.17 -13.68
C GLU A 262 7.33 27.92 -13.51
N PRO A 263 6.09 27.90 -13.98
CA PRO A 263 5.24 26.73 -13.85
C PRO A 263 5.80 25.59 -14.72
N ASN A 264 6.31 24.57 -14.08
CA ASN A 264 6.71 23.31 -14.72
C ASN A 264 6.09 22.15 -13.90
N TYR A 265 4.78 22.11 -13.92
CA TYR A 265 4.05 21.11 -13.19
C TYR A 265 4.00 19.80 -13.97
N ARG A 266 4.14 18.69 -13.25
CA ARG A 266 4.18 17.34 -13.83
C ARG A 266 3.00 16.48 -13.42
N VAL A 267 2.26 16.91 -12.42
CA VAL A 267 1.08 16.22 -11.91
C VAL A 267 -0.06 17.21 -11.79
N ALA A 268 -1.25 16.80 -12.21
CA ALA A 268 -2.45 17.56 -11.93
C ALA A 268 -3.48 16.67 -11.21
N TYR A 269 -4.04 17.22 -10.14
CA TYR A 269 -5.18 16.63 -9.44
C TYR A 269 -6.43 17.41 -9.82
N ILE A 270 -7.45 16.69 -10.29
CA ILE A 270 -8.69 17.25 -10.81
C ILE A 270 -9.81 16.85 -9.86
N LYS A 271 -10.37 17.81 -9.14
CA LYS A 271 -11.50 17.60 -8.25
C LYS A 271 -12.80 17.72 -9.03
N CYS A 272 -13.62 16.68 -8.96
CA CYS A 272 -14.88 16.59 -9.69
C CYS A 272 -16.07 16.93 -8.79
N ILE A 273 -17.09 17.51 -9.39
CA ILE A 273 -18.42 17.62 -8.79
C ILE A 273 -18.96 16.21 -8.61
N ALA A 274 -19.62 15.93 -7.45
CA ALA A 274 -20.17 14.63 -7.14
C ALA A 274 -21.11 14.11 -8.25
N GLY A 275 -20.88 12.86 -8.66
CA GLY A 275 -21.64 12.20 -9.72
C GLY A 275 -21.18 12.51 -11.15
N GLN A 276 -20.17 13.38 -11.34
CA GLN A 276 -19.62 13.70 -12.66
C GLN A 276 -18.27 13.03 -12.95
N GLU A 277 -17.76 12.22 -12.01
CA GLU A 277 -16.41 11.67 -12.05
C GLU A 277 -16.12 10.90 -13.35
N GLN A 278 -17.06 10.06 -13.78
CA GLN A 278 -16.90 9.23 -14.98
C GLN A 278 -17.01 10.05 -16.27
N ASN A 279 -17.83 11.09 -16.28
CA ASN A 279 -17.94 11.99 -17.42
C ASN A 279 -16.65 12.79 -17.58
N VAL A 280 -16.17 13.39 -16.49
CA VAL A 280 -14.91 14.14 -16.47
C VAL A 280 -13.73 13.23 -16.87
N ARG A 281 -13.69 11.99 -16.38
CA ARG A 281 -12.67 11.00 -16.78
C ARG A 281 -12.63 10.80 -18.29
N LYS A 282 -13.78 10.59 -18.92
CA LYS A 282 -13.87 10.39 -20.38
C LYS A 282 -13.39 11.62 -21.16
N GLU A 283 -13.75 12.81 -20.70
CA GLU A 283 -13.34 14.06 -21.36
C GLU A 283 -11.83 14.33 -21.16
N ILE A 284 -11.27 14.06 -19.99
CA ILE A 284 -9.83 14.14 -19.75
C ILE A 284 -9.08 13.23 -20.74
N LEU A 285 -9.51 11.98 -20.88
CA LEU A 285 -8.88 11.04 -21.82
C LEU A 285 -8.94 11.55 -23.26
N LYS A 286 -10.05 12.13 -23.69
CA LYS A 286 -10.17 12.74 -25.04
C LYS A 286 -9.19 13.91 -25.21
N ILE A 287 -9.08 14.78 -24.20
CA ILE A 287 -8.16 15.91 -24.25
C ILE A 287 -6.73 15.40 -24.38
N VAL A 288 -6.30 14.46 -23.51
CA VAL A 288 -4.95 13.94 -23.50
C VAL A 288 -4.60 13.19 -24.79
N HIS A 289 -5.53 12.44 -25.36
CA HIS A 289 -5.33 11.73 -26.64
C HIS A 289 -5.16 12.61 -27.86
N ASN A 290 -5.35 13.93 -27.75
CA ASN A 290 -4.96 14.86 -28.83
C ASN A 290 -3.43 14.96 -28.99
N TRP A 291 -2.66 14.68 -27.92
CA TRP A 291 -1.19 14.70 -27.92
C TRP A 291 -0.59 13.31 -27.75
N LEU A 292 -1.28 12.44 -27.04
CA LEU A 292 -0.80 11.09 -26.72
C LEU A 292 -1.54 10.07 -27.59
N PRO A 293 -0.81 9.30 -28.45
CA PRO A 293 -1.43 8.21 -29.21
C PRO A 293 -2.15 7.22 -28.30
N ALA A 294 -3.27 6.68 -28.75
CA ALA A 294 -4.06 5.70 -27.99
C ALA A 294 -3.29 4.40 -27.68
N SER A 295 -2.16 4.16 -28.36
CA SER A 295 -1.25 3.03 -28.10
C SER A 295 -0.41 3.23 -26.84
N ILE A 296 -0.26 4.46 -26.35
CA ILE A 296 0.49 4.75 -25.13
C ILE A 296 -0.50 4.74 -23.98
N PRO A 297 -0.30 3.86 -22.97
CA PRO A 297 -1.17 3.82 -21.80
C PRO A 297 -1.01 5.11 -21.00
N PHE A 298 -2.11 5.82 -20.80
CA PHE A 298 -2.15 7.01 -19.98
C PHE A 298 -2.76 6.68 -18.61
N LEU A 299 -1.98 6.92 -17.55
CA LEU A 299 -2.41 6.61 -16.20
C LEU A 299 -3.32 7.71 -15.66
N LEU A 300 -4.56 7.35 -15.43
CA LEU A 300 -5.56 8.17 -14.77
C LEU A 300 -6.02 7.43 -13.52
N THR A 301 -5.55 7.85 -12.36
CA THR A 301 -5.86 7.23 -11.06
C THR A 301 -6.67 8.17 -10.20
N THR A 302 -7.43 7.64 -9.26
CA THR A 302 -8.06 8.46 -8.22
C THR A 302 -7.08 8.70 -7.07
N LYS A 303 -7.31 9.77 -6.31
CA LYS A 303 -6.55 10.02 -5.07
C LYS A 303 -6.74 8.89 -4.06
N GLN A 304 -7.89 8.23 -4.06
CA GLN A 304 -8.14 7.03 -3.26
C GLN A 304 -7.26 5.86 -3.69
N GLU A 305 -7.10 5.62 -4.99
CA GLU A 305 -6.20 4.58 -5.51
C GLU A 305 -4.73 4.89 -5.18
N GLU A 306 -4.31 6.16 -5.29
CA GLU A 306 -2.98 6.60 -4.88
C GLU A 306 -2.74 6.35 -3.38
N ARG A 307 -3.69 6.74 -2.53
CA ARG A 307 -3.66 6.48 -1.09
C ARG A 307 -3.57 5.00 -0.78
N PHE A 308 -4.38 4.18 -1.44
CA PHE A 308 -4.33 2.73 -1.31
C PHE A 308 -2.98 2.16 -1.74
N ARG A 309 -2.39 2.67 -2.82
CA ARG A 309 -1.09 2.21 -3.32
C ARG A 309 0.05 2.52 -2.37
N LEU A 310 0.04 3.69 -1.73
CA LEU A 310 1.04 4.07 -0.73
C LEU A 310 0.97 3.21 0.55
N ASN A 311 -0.24 2.75 0.89
CA ASN A 311 -0.51 2.03 2.13
C ASN A 311 -0.92 0.57 1.91
N GLY A 312 -1.06 0.13 0.66
CA GLY A 312 -1.75 -1.10 0.30
C GLY A 312 -0.96 -2.38 0.53
N GLY A 313 0.35 -2.30 0.73
CA GLY A 313 1.16 -3.50 0.99
C GLY A 313 0.69 -4.26 2.23
N GLU A 314 0.46 -3.57 3.32
CA GLU A 314 -0.04 -4.16 4.57
C GLU A 314 -1.47 -4.69 4.44
N MET A 315 -2.31 -3.99 3.69
CA MET A 315 -3.69 -4.39 3.44
C MET A 315 -3.77 -5.62 2.54
N LEU A 316 -2.93 -5.70 1.50
CA LEU A 316 -2.83 -6.88 0.63
C LEU A 316 -2.37 -8.12 1.40
N ILE A 317 -1.40 -7.97 2.31
CA ILE A 317 -0.96 -9.06 3.17
C ILE A 317 -2.09 -9.50 4.11
N SER A 318 -2.83 -8.55 4.70
CA SER A 318 -4.00 -8.86 5.54
C SER A 318 -5.09 -9.61 4.77
N ASP A 319 -5.39 -9.21 3.54
CA ASP A 319 -6.37 -9.87 2.69
C ASP A 319 -5.91 -11.28 2.29
N LEU A 320 -4.62 -11.47 2.03
CA LEU A 320 -4.04 -12.78 1.78
C LEU A 320 -4.18 -13.70 3.01
N PHE A 321 -3.87 -13.22 4.21
CA PHE A 321 -4.06 -13.98 5.45
C PHE A 321 -5.53 -14.29 5.70
N SER A 322 -6.44 -13.39 5.36
CA SER A 322 -7.88 -13.61 5.45
C SER A 322 -8.34 -14.73 4.51
N LEU A 323 -7.87 -14.73 3.26
CA LEU A 323 -8.14 -15.79 2.30
C LEU A 323 -7.60 -17.14 2.77
N LEU A 324 -6.35 -17.18 3.23
CA LEU A 324 -5.74 -18.39 3.77
C LEU A 324 -6.48 -18.90 5.00
N SER A 325 -7.03 -17.99 5.84
CA SER A 325 -7.86 -18.36 6.98
C SER A 325 -9.13 -19.08 6.55
N VAL A 326 -9.83 -18.55 5.54
CA VAL A 326 -11.06 -19.18 5.01
C VAL A 326 -10.76 -20.57 4.47
N ILE A 327 -9.71 -20.71 3.65
CA ILE A 327 -9.29 -22.01 3.10
C ILE A 327 -8.94 -22.98 4.23
N SER A 328 -8.18 -22.53 5.23
CA SER A 328 -7.78 -23.34 6.37
C SER A 328 -8.98 -23.81 7.21
N ILE A 329 -9.99 -22.95 7.42
CA ILE A 329 -11.25 -23.33 8.09
C ILE A 329 -11.97 -24.44 7.31
N VAL A 330 -12.13 -24.29 5.99
CA VAL A 330 -12.80 -25.30 5.14
C VAL A 330 -12.10 -26.66 5.25
N ILE A 331 -10.75 -26.67 5.12
CA ILE A 331 -9.96 -27.91 5.24
C ILE A 331 -10.11 -28.51 6.65
N THR A 332 -10.13 -27.68 7.70
CA THR A 332 -10.28 -28.14 9.08
C THR A 332 -11.65 -28.77 9.30
N VAL A 333 -12.71 -28.17 8.80
CA VAL A 333 -14.07 -28.73 8.89
C VAL A 333 -14.17 -30.07 8.18
N LEU A 334 -13.60 -30.19 6.98
CA LEU A 334 -13.54 -31.43 6.23
C LEU A 334 -12.73 -32.52 6.96
N GLY A 335 -11.62 -32.12 7.60
CA GLY A 335 -10.80 -33.00 8.43
C GLY A 335 -11.54 -33.55 9.64
N ILE A 336 -12.25 -32.67 10.36
CA ILE A 336 -13.10 -33.06 11.50
C ILE A 336 -14.25 -33.98 11.06
N TYR A 337 -14.94 -33.63 9.96
CA TYR A 337 -16.00 -34.44 9.41
C TYR A 337 -15.52 -35.85 9.04
N SER A 338 -14.38 -35.94 8.35
CA SER A 338 -13.76 -37.24 8.00
C SER A 338 -13.42 -38.07 9.23
N ALA A 339 -12.88 -37.41 10.28
CA ALA A 339 -12.54 -38.09 11.53
C ALA A 339 -13.79 -38.68 12.24
N ILE A 340 -14.85 -37.87 12.33
CA ILE A 340 -16.12 -38.31 12.96
C ILE A 340 -16.74 -39.47 12.17
N THR A 341 -16.76 -39.37 10.83
CA THR A 341 -17.33 -40.43 9.97
C THR A 341 -16.59 -41.75 10.14
N LEU A 342 -15.25 -41.72 10.17
CA LEU A 342 -14.44 -42.91 10.39
C LEU A 342 -14.68 -43.54 11.76
N ASP A 343 -14.81 -42.71 12.82
CA ASP A 343 -15.11 -43.20 14.16
C ASP A 343 -16.50 -43.82 14.26
N THR A 344 -17.49 -43.24 13.60
CA THR A 344 -18.84 -43.73 13.55
C THR A 344 -18.93 -45.09 12.83
N VAL A 345 -18.27 -45.20 11.66
CA VAL A 345 -18.21 -46.49 10.90
C VAL A 345 -17.47 -47.56 11.72
N SER A 346 -16.40 -47.24 12.41
CA SER A 346 -15.65 -48.15 13.26
C SER A 346 -16.53 -48.67 14.42
N ARG A 347 -17.27 -47.79 15.08
CA ARG A 347 -18.21 -48.20 16.17
C ARG A 347 -19.37 -49.04 15.67
N GLN A 348 -19.95 -48.76 14.49
CA GLN A 348 -20.99 -49.56 13.90
C GLN A 348 -20.53 -51.01 13.62
N LYS A 349 -19.29 -51.18 13.14
CA LYS A 349 -18.68 -52.51 12.95
C LYS A 349 -18.49 -53.27 14.28
N GLU A 350 -18.02 -52.58 15.35
CA GLU A 350 -17.90 -53.20 16.67
C GLU A 350 -19.25 -53.68 17.23
N VAL A 351 -20.30 -52.88 17.04
CA VAL A 351 -21.67 -53.25 17.48
C VAL A 351 -22.23 -54.43 16.66
N ALA A 352 -21.95 -54.44 15.35
CA ALA A 352 -22.41 -55.55 14.49
C ALA A 352 -21.72 -56.89 14.78
N ILE A 353 -20.48 -56.86 15.27
CA ILE A 353 -19.72 -58.08 15.65
C ILE A 353 -20.15 -58.62 17.03
N ARG A 354 -20.69 -57.76 17.91
CA ARG A 354 -21.15 -58.14 19.25
C ARG A 354 -22.58 -58.66 19.31
N LYS A 355 -23.35 -58.55 18.20
CA LYS A 355 -24.63 -59.22 18.01
C LYS A 355 -24.41 -60.59 17.34
#